data_d19cd19a042c757c555c8b309706f716
#
_entry.id   d19cd19a042c757c555c8b309706f716
#
_cell.length_a   1.000
_cell.length_b   1.000
_cell.length_c   1.000
_cell.angle_alpha   90.00
_cell.angle_beta   90.00
_cell.angle_gamma   90.00
#
_symmetry.space_group_name_H-M   'P 1'
#
loop_
_entity.id
_entity.type
_entity.pdbx_description
1 polymer ?
#
loop_
_entity_poly.entity_id
_entity_poly.type
_entity_poly.pdbx_seq_one_letter_code
_entity_poly.pdbx_strand_id
1 'polypeptide(L)'
;DNNQYNSYNSAVHDAVERGIAIDEAWTAPTIKELAKKMGVDPEGLQKTIDRYNNVLIKNKEDPDFHKAPRNLTRKIAQGPFWACYTGMTVHHTMGGLNTNTKAQVLDATGTPIPRLYAAGEITGGIHGTNRVGGNALLDVFVFGRIAGENAAKESSR
;
A
#
# COMPACT_ATOMS: atom_id res chain seq x y z
N ASP A 1 4.53 7.16 -16.97
CA ASP A 1 4.56 7.29 -18.42
C ASP A 1 4.01 6.05 -19.10
N ASN A 2 3.96 6.04 -20.42
CA ASN A 2 3.37 4.96 -21.22
C ASN A 2 4.03 3.59 -20.97
N ASN A 3 5.33 3.54 -20.83
CA ASN A 3 6.04 2.29 -20.58
C ASN A 3 5.64 1.67 -19.23
N GLN A 4 5.47 2.49 -18.21
CA GLN A 4 5.03 2.04 -16.90
C GLN A 4 3.56 1.60 -16.95
N TYR A 5 2.69 2.39 -17.59
CA TYR A 5 1.27 2.06 -17.73
C TYR A 5 1.06 0.72 -18.43
N ASN A 6 1.71 0.51 -19.56
CA ASN A 6 1.62 -0.74 -20.32
C ASN A 6 2.18 -1.98 -19.59
N SER A 7 2.95 -1.78 -18.52
CA SER A 7 3.47 -2.89 -17.69
C SER A 7 2.47 -3.39 -16.64
N TYR A 8 1.36 -2.70 -16.43
CA TYR A 8 0.33 -3.07 -15.46
C TYR A 8 -0.63 -4.11 -16.02
N ASN A 9 -1.29 -4.84 -15.11
CA ASN A 9 -2.35 -5.76 -15.46
C ASN A 9 -3.69 -5.02 -15.73
N SER A 10 -4.68 -5.75 -16.25
CA SER A 10 -6.00 -5.20 -16.59
C SER A 10 -6.70 -4.53 -15.41
N ALA A 11 -6.57 -5.07 -14.20
CA ALA A 11 -7.24 -4.50 -13.02
C ALA A 11 -6.72 -3.08 -12.68
N VAL A 12 -5.44 -2.80 -12.94
CA VAL A 12 -4.87 -1.45 -12.77
C VAL A 12 -5.36 -0.53 -13.89
N HIS A 13 -5.43 -1.01 -15.14
CA HIS A 13 -5.99 -0.24 -16.25
C HIS A 13 -7.44 0.15 -15.97
N ASP A 14 -8.28 -0.81 -15.57
CA ASP A 14 -9.69 -0.57 -15.21
C ASP A 14 -9.82 0.43 -14.05
N ALA A 15 -8.92 0.38 -13.07
CA ALA A 15 -8.92 1.33 -11.96
C ALA A 15 -8.56 2.76 -12.42
N VAL A 16 -7.57 2.89 -13.32
CA VAL A 16 -7.19 4.19 -13.88
C VAL A 16 -8.31 4.76 -14.75
N GLU A 17 -8.96 3.95 -15.59
CA GLU A 17 -10.08 4.38 -16.42
C GLU A 17 -11.29 4.82 -15.58
N ARG A 18 -11.60 4.09 -14.52
CA ARG A 18 -12.63 4.53 -13.55
C ARG A 18 -12.25 5.85 -12.88
N GLY A 19 -10.98 6.01 -12.47
CA GLY A 19 -10.48 7.26 -11.90
C GLY A 19 -10.60 8.43 -12.87
N ILE A 20 -10.35 8.22 -14.16
CA ILE A 20 -10.53 9.25 -15.19
C ILE A 20 -12.02 9.65 -15.32
N ALA A 21 -12.91 8.68 -15.24
CA ALA A 21 -14.35 8.94 -15.36
C ALA A 21 -14.93 9.78 -14.21
N ILE A 22 -14.29 9.80 -13.05
CA ILE A 22 -14.70 10.56 -11.85
C ILE A 22 -13.75 11.71 -11.51
N ASP A 23 -12.86 12.09 -12.44
CA ASP A 23 -11.88 13.17 -12.29
C ASP A 23 -10.88 12.99 -11.11
N GLU A 24 -10.55 11.75 -10.79
CA GLU A 24 -9.51 11.37 -9.82
C GLU A 24 -8.23 10.84 -10.47
N ALA A 25 -8.25 10.66 -11.80
CA ALA A 25 -7.08 10.34 -12.61
C ALA A 25 -7.11 11.14 -13.92
N TRP A 26 -5.94 11.38 -14.48
CA TRP A 26 -5.80 12.16 -15.70
C TRP A 26 -4.78 11.53 -16.64
N THR A 27 -4.99 11.74 -17.93
CA THR A 27 -4.01 11.38 -18.96
C THR A 27 -3.83 12.52 -19.96
N ALA A 28 -2.60 12.70 -20.44
CA ALA A 28 -2.27 13.70 -21.44
C ALA A 28 -1.01 13.31 -22.25
N PRO A 29 -0.88 13.82 -23.50
CA PRO A 29 0.30 13.58 -24.33
C PRO A 29 1.59 14.13 -23.74
N THR A 30 1.52 15.27 -23.03
CA THR A 30 2.68 15.97 -22.45
C THR A 30 2.52 16.21 -20.97
N ILE A 31 3.66 16.40 -20.27
CA ILE A 31 3.67 16.73 -18.82
C ILE A 31 2.94 18.04 -18.55
N LYS A 32 3.13 19.06 -19.42
CA LYS A 32 2.47 20.38 -19.24
C LYS A 32 0.95 20.31 -19.41
N GLU A 33 0.47 19.52 -20.36
CA GLU A 33 -0.96 19.29 -20.54
C GLU A 33 -1.56 18.49 -19.39
N LEU A 34 -0.82 17.49 -18.89
CA LEU A 34 -1.21 16.73 -17.71
C LEU A 34 -1.34 17.65 -16.50
N ALA A 35 -0.34 18.51 -16.25
CA ALA A 35 -0.36 19.50 -15.17
C ALA A 35 -1.60 20.41 -15.22
N LYS A 36 -1.95 20.89 -16.43
CA LYS A 36 -3.17 21.72 -16.62
C LYS A 36 -4.44 20.96 -16.22
N LYS A 37 -4.56 19.68 -16.60
CA LYS A 37 -5.70 18.83 -16.23
C LYS A 37 -5.78 18.61 -14.72
N MET A 38 -4.64 18.44 -14.05
CA MET A 38 -4.52 18.26 -12.61
C MET A 38 -4.72 19.57 -11.81
N GLY A 39 -4.76 20.73 -12.47
CA GLY A 39 -4.84 22.02 -11.80
C GLY A 39 -3.56 22.45 -11.07
N VAL A 40 -2.38 21.93 -11.49
CA VAL A 40 -1.07 22.27 -10.92
C VAL A 40 -0.23 23.11 -11.89
N ASP A 41 0.82 23.78 -11.37
CA ASP A 41 1.72 24.60 -12.20
C ASP A 41 2.45 23.76 -13.26
N PRO A 42 2.21 24.00 -14.58
CA PRO A 42 2.83 23.22 -15.64
C PRO A 42 4.34 23.34 -15.72
N GLU A 43 4.88 24.52 -15.44
CA GLU A 43 6.34 24.74 -15.46
C GLU A 43 7.01 24.12 -14.24
N GLY A 44 6.37 24.20 -13.07
CA GLY A 44 6.83 23.55 -11.86
C GLY A 44 6.87 22.03 -11.99
N LEU A 45 5.81 21.41 -12.52
CA LEU A 45 5.77 19.96 -12.76
C LEU A 45 6.83 19.55 -13.79
N GLN A 46 6.97 20.28 -14.90
CA GLN A 46 7.99 19.98 -15.91
C GLN A 46 9.40 20.01 -15.30
N LYS A 47 9.75 21.07 -14.54
CA LYS A 47 11.05 21.15 -13.84
C LYS A 47 11.28 20.00 -12.87
N THR A 48 10.26 19.58 -12.15
CA THR A 48 10.34 18.45 -11.22
C THR A 48 10.64 17.14 -11.96
N ILE A 49 9.96 16.89 -13.08
CA ILE A 49 10.19 15.70 -13.91
C ILE A 49 11.58 15.73 -14.55
N ASP A 50 12.00 16.90 -15.07
CA ASP A 50 13.34 17.07 -15.65
C ASP A 50 14.44 16.83 -14.60
N ARG A 51 14.28 17.37 -13.40
CA ARG A 51 15.18 17.12 -12.29
C ARG A 51 15.21 15.63 -11.91
N TYR A 52 14.05 14.99 -11.77
CA TYR A 52 13.96 13.57 -11.50
C TYR A 52 14.73 12.74 -12.54
N ASN A 53 14.48 13.00 -13.82
CA ASN A 53 15.07 12.26 -14.92
C ASN A 53 16.58 12.47 -15.10
N ASN A 54 17.05 13.72 -14.94
CA ASN A 54 18.40 14.13 -15.32
C ASN A 54 19.36 14.25 -14.13
N VAL A 55 18.84 14.32 -12.90
CA VAL A 55 19.65 14.42 -11.68
C VAL A 55 19.47 13.16 -10.83
N LEU A 56 18.25 12.90 -10.32
CA LEU A 56 18.04 11.81 -9.39
C LEU A 56 18.31 10.43 -10.00
N ILE A 57 17.73 10.17 -11.17
CA ILE A 57 17.93 8.88 -11.89
C ILE A 57 19.38 8.72 -12.31
N LYS A 58 20.02 9.78 -12.81
CA LYS A 58 21.41 9.77 -13.27
C LYS A 58 22.39 9.50 -12.12
N ASN A 59 22.20 10.19 -11.00
CA ASN A 59 23.12 10.10 -9.86
C ASN A 59 22.78 8.95 -8.90
N LYS A 60 21.62 8.30 -9.06
CA LYS A 60 21.09 7.28 -8.13
C LYS A 60 20.95 7.81 -6.70
N GLU A 61 20.61 9.07 -6.55
CA GLU A 61 20.49 9.75 -5.27
C GLU A 61 19.30 10.70 -5.27
N ASP A 62 18.59 10.72 -4.16
CA ASP A 62 17.51 11.67 -3.88
C ASP A 62 17.84 12.41 -2.57
N PRO A 63 18.40 13.63 -2.68
CA PRO A 63 18.81 14.40 -1.50
C PRO A 63 17.61 14.98 -0.72
N ASP A 64 16.42 15.06 -1.32
CA ASP A 64 15.26 15.71 -0.70
C ASP A 64 14.41 14.73 0.12
N PHE A 65 14.14 13.54 -0.45
CA PHE A 65 13.22 12.56 0.14
C PHE A 65 13.88 11.21 0.42
N HIS A 66 15.18 11.10 0.17
CA HIS A 66 15.99 9.89 0.42
C HIS A 66 15.41 8.62 -0.21
N LYS A 67 14.84 8.73 -1.41
CA LYS A 67 14.35 7.58 -2.16
C LYS A 67 15.49 6.61 -2.41
N ALA A 68 15.31 5.36 -2.03
CA ALA A 68 16.37 4.36 -2.12
C ALA A 68 16.90 4.22 -3.58
N PRO A 69 18.22 4.13 -3.80
CA PRO A 69 18.84 4.05 -5.12
C PRO A 69 18.26 2.94 -6.00
N ARG A 70 17.89 1.80 -5.41
CA ARG A 70 17.23 0.68 -6.12
C ARG A 70 15.89 1.05 -6.74
N ASN A 71 15.24 2.11 -6.28
CA ASN A 71 13.95 2.61 -6.78
C ASN A 71 14.12 3.76 -7.79
N LEU A 72 15.33 4.26 -7.99
CA LEU A 72 15.67 5.27 -8.99
C LEU A 72 16.12 4.59 -10.31
N THR A 73 15.21 3.87 -10.96
CA THR A 73 15.55 2.99 -12.08
C THR A 73 15.01 3.43 -13.42
N ARG A 74 13.88 4.14 -13.45
CA ARG A 74 13.19 4.47 -14.71
C ARG A 74 12.91 5.96 -14.79
N LYS A 75 13.18 6.54 -15.97
CA LYS A 75 12.78 7.91 -16.31
C LYS A 75 11.29 7.99 -16.60
N ILE A 76 10.72 9.15 -16.36
CA ILE A 76 9.37 9.53 -16.79
C ILE A 76 9.54 10.33 -18.08
N ALA A 77 9.54 9.67 -19.24
CA ALA A 77 10.00 10.29 -20.49
C ALA A 77 9.08 10.07 -21.69
N GLN A 78 8.27 9.01 -21.71
CA GLN A 78 7.47 8.66 -22.87
C GLN A 78 5.98 8.85 -22.61
N GLY A 79 5.36 9.77 -23.32
CA GLY A 79 3.91 9.97 -23.30
C GLY A 79 3.13 8.85 -24.04
N PRO A 80 1.81 8.80 -23.86
CA PRO A 80 1.06 9.64 -22.94
C PRO A 80 1.45 9.42 -21.47
N PHE A 81 1.17 10.44 -20.66
CA PHE A 81 1.44 10.43 -19.23
C PHE A 81 0.15 10.29 -18.44
N TRP A 82 0.22 9.64 -17.30
CA TRP A 82 -0.91 9.46 -16.37
C TRP A 82 -0.57 10.01 -15.00
N ALA A 83 -1.58 10.53 -14.33
CA ALA A 83 -1.54 10.90 -12.93
C ALA A 83 -2.83 10.44 -12.25
N CYS A 84 -2.76 10.17 -10.96
CA CYS A 84 -3.92 9.90 -10.14
C CYS A 84 -3.82 10.65 -8.81
N TYR A 85 -4.98 11.01 -8.27
CA TYR A 85 -5.07 11.54 -6.92
C TYR A 85 -4.70 10.44 -5.91
N THR A 86 -3.87 10.77 -4.94
CA THR A 86 -3.43 9.82 -3.92
C THR A 86 -3.46 10.49 -2.55
N GLY A 87 -4.20 9.91 -1.63
CA GLY A 87 -4.23 10.31 -0.23
C GLY A 87 -3.43 9.33 0.65
N MET A 88 -3.06 9.79 1.84
CA MET A 88 -2.50 8.92 2.86
C MET A 88 -3.63 8.29 3.66
N THR A 89 -3.64 6.97 3.74
CA THR A 89 -4.57 6.19 4.54
C THR A 89 -3.82 5.13 5.34
N VAL A 90 -4.36 4.77 6.51
CA VAL A 90 -3.87 3.62 7.25
C VAL A 90 -4.45 2.37 6.58
N HIS A 91 -3.57 1.55 6.01
CA HIS A 91 -3.97 0.34 5.30
C HIS A 91 -4.09 -0.87 6.24
N HIS A 92 -3.28 -0.92 7.29
CA HIS A 92 -3.21 -2.02 8.25
C HIS A 92 -2.59 -1.56 9.57
N THR A 93 -3.12 -2.03 10.70
CA THR A 93 -2.52 -1.84 12.00
C THR A 93 -1.58 -2.98 12.34
N MET A 94 -0.36 -2.69 12.85
CA MET A 94 0.63 -3.70 13.21
C MET A 94 0.55 -4.11 14.67
N GLY A 95 0.07 -3.22 15.54
CA GLY A 95 -0.20 -3.49 16.94
C GLY A 95 -1.61 -4.05 17.14
N GLY A 96 -1.87 -4.60 18.31
CA GLY A 96 -3.18 -5.17 18.65
C GLY A 96 -3.12 -6.08 19.85
N LEU A 97 -4.16 -6.91 20.00
CA LEU A 97 -4.25 -7.88 21.08
C LEU A 97 -3.15 -8.94 20.98
N ASN A 98 -2.49 -9.22 22.08
CA ASN A 98 -1.56 -10.34 22.17
C ASN A 98 -2.34 -11.66 22.25
N THR A 99 -1.94 -12.64 21.44
CA THR A 99 -2.55 -13.96 21.42
C THR A 99 -1.50 -15.05 21.53
N ASN A 100 -1.89 -16.22 22.05
CA ASN A 100 -1.06 -17.41 22.01
C ASN A 100 -1.30 -18.23 20.73
N THR A 101 -0.62 -19.37 20.59
CA THR A 101 -0.74 -20.28 19.43
C THR A 101 -2.12 -20.93 19.28
N LYS A 102 -3.01 -20.79 20.27
CA LYS A 102 -4.41 -21.22 20.22
C LYS A 102 -5.37 -20.08 19.90
N ALA A 103 -4.81 -18.90 19.56
CA ALA A 103 -5.55 -17.66 19.32
C ALA A 103 -6.35 -17.13 20.53
N GLN A 104 -6.00 -17.56 21.75
CA GLN A 104 -6.55 -17.00 22.98
C GLN A 104 -5.89 -15.65 23.26
N VAL A 105 -6.69 -14.66 23.62
CA VAL A 105 -6.19 -13.32 24.00
C VAL A 105 -5.50 -13.42 25.36
N LEU A 106 -4.34 -12.76 25.45
CA LEU A 106 -3.55 -12.71 26.69
C LEU A 106 -3.80 -11.38 27.41
N ASP A 107 -3.86 -11.43 28.73
CA ASP A 107 -3.85 -10.24 29.57
C ASP A 107 -2.45 -9.59 29.65
N ALA A 108 -2.32 -8.52 30.43
CA ALA A 108 -1.06 -7.80 30.62
C ALA A 108 0.05 -8.65 31.30
N THR A 109 -0.31 -9.77 31.95
CA THR A 109 0.63 -10.72 32.59
C THR A 109 1.03 -11.85 31.66
N GLY A 110 0.44 -11.95 30.47
CA GLY A 110 0.63 -13.04 29.52
C GLY A 110 -0.25 -14.27 29.81
N THR A 111 -1.26 -14.12 30.70
CA THR A 111 -2.20 -15.19 31.02
C THR A 111 -3.38 -15.17 30.03
N PRO A 112 -3.80 -16.36 29.50
CA PRO A 112 -4.97 -16.40 28.61
C PRO A 112 -6.25 -15.97 29.35
N ILE A 113 -6.97 -15.03 28.73
CA ILE A 113 -8.30 -14.63 29.20
C ILE A 113 -9.29 -15.74 28.80
N PRO A 114 -9.97 -16.37 29.75
CA PRO A 114 -10.89 -17.46 29.44
C PRO A 114 -11.97 -17.04 28.44
N ARG A 115 -12.22 -17.89 27.44
CA ARG A 115 -13.29 -17.71 26.44
C ARG A 115 -13.14 -16.48 25.52
N LEU A 116 -11.98 -15.83 25.52
CA LEU A 116 -11.69 -14.71 24.64
C LEU A 116 -10.66 -15.13 23.57
N TYR A 117 -11.07 -15.08 22.32
CA TYR A 117 -10.25 -15.40 21.16
C TYR A 117 -10.20 -14.22 20.21
N ALA A 118 -9.08 -14.06 19.49
CA ALA A 118 -8.92 -13.03 18.47
C ALA A 118 -8.09 -13.54 17.31
N ALA A 119 -8.40 -13.05 16.11
CA ALA A 119 -7.67 -13.35 14.89
C ALA A 119 -7.78 -12.18 13.87
N GLY A 120 -6.83 -12.09 12.95
CA GLY A 120 -6.79 -11.07 11.92
C GLY A 120 -6.20 -9.75 12.41
N GLU A 121 -6.52 -8.64 11.76
CA GLU A 121 -5.89 -7.34 11.97
C GLU A 121 -5.96 -6.83 13.43
N ILE A 122 -6.95 -7.25 14.20
CA ILE A 122 -7.06 -6.89 15.63
C ILE A 122 -5.91 -7.45 16.48
N THR A 123 -5.20 -8.48 16.00
CA THR A 123 -4.08 -9.09 16.71
C THR A 123 -2.76 -8.43 16.36
N GLY A 124 -1.90 -8.26 17.37
CA GLY A 124 -0.55 -7.73 17.19
C GLY A 124 0.52 -8.81 17.07
N GLY A 125 1.68 -8.44 16.53
CA GLY A 125 2.89 -9.26 16.53
C GLY A 125 3.06 -10.27 15.40
N ILE A 126 2.00 -10.66 14.69
CA ILE A 126 2.08 -11.65 13.62
C ILE A 126 2.93 -11.16 12.44
N HIS A 127 2.79 -9.91 12.06
CA HIS A 127 3.47 -9.31 10.91
C HIS A 127 4.71 -8.48 11.26
N GLY A 128 5.11 -8.46 12.52
CA GLY A 128 6.21 -7.62 12.99
C GLY A 128 5.92 -6.13 12.81
N THR A 129 6.85 -5.39 12.23
CA THR A 129 6.72 -3.94 12.05
C THR A 129 6.11 -3.53 10.71
N ASN A 130 5.99 -4.46 9.75
CA ASN A 130 5.43 -4.19 8.44
C ASN A 130 4.92 -5.45 7.77
N ARG A 131 3.67 -5.43 7.33
CA ARG A 131 3.02 -6.57 6.67
C ARG A 131 3.31 -6.58 5.16
N VAL A 132 3.79 -7.71 4.65
CA VAL A 132 3.90 -7.95 3.20
C VAL A 132 2.50 -8.03 2.58
N GLY A 133 2.31 -7.40 1.42
CA GLY A 133 1.04 -7.39 0.70
C GLY A 133 0.50 -8.81 0.47
N GLY A 134 -0.81 -8.96 0.64
CA GLY A 134 -1.51 -10.26 0.53
C GLY A 134 -1.56 -11.07 1.83
N ASN A 135 -0.61 -10.95 2.74
CA ASN A 135 -0.53 -11.78 3.95
C ASN A 135 -1.68 -11.56 4.95
N ALA A 136 -2.44 -10.46 4.85
CA ALA A 136 -3.64 -10.30 5.66
C ALA A 136 -4.68 -11.41 5.42
N LEU A 137 -4.86 -11.83 4.16
CA LEU A 137 -5.79 -12.91 3.84
C LEU A 137 -5.33 -14.24 4.47
N LEU A 138 -4.03 -14.55 4.38
CA LEU A 138 -3.47 -15.75 5.01
C LEU A 138 -3.68 -15.72 6.53
N ASP A 139 -3.41 -14.58 7.17
CA ASP A 139 -3.60 -14.37 8.60
C ASP A 139 -5.06 -14.65 9.03
N VAL A 140 -6.04 -13.95 8.41
CA VAL A 140 -7.45 -14.09 8.80
C VAL A 140 -8.00 -15.51 8.58
N PHE A 141 -7.55 -16.21 7.53
CA PHE A 141 -8.00 -17.58 7.28
C PHE A 141 -7.36 -18.58 8.25
N VAL A 142 -6.06 -18.50 8.48
CA VAL A 142 -5.34 -19.45 9.33
C VAL A 142 -5.72 -19.24 10.80
N PHE A 143 -5.54 -18.02 11.32
CA PHE A 143 -5.81 -17.75 12.73
C PHE A 143 -7.31 -17.68 13.05
N GLY A 144 -8.16 -17.27 12.11
CA GLY A 144 -9.61 -17.35 12.26
C GLY A 144 -10.09 -18.78 12.43
N ARG A 145 -9.54 -19.72 11.65
CA ARG A 145 -9.81 -21.16 11.82
C ARG A 145 -9.34 -21.66 13.18
N ILE A 146 -8.09 -21.35 13.57
CA ILE A 146 -7.54 -21.76 14.88
C ILE A 146 -8.40 -21.23 16.02
N ALA A 147 -8.78 -19.95 15.98
CA ALA A 147 -9.65 -19.34 16.98
C ALA A 147 -11.01 -20.04 17.07
N GLY A 148 -11.67 -20.29 15.94
CA GLY A 148 -12.96 -20.96 15.88
C GLY A 148 -12.91 -22.40 16.40
N GLU A 149 -11.89 -23.18 16.00
CA GLU A 149 -11.72 -24.56 16.46
C GLU A 149 -11.48 -24.64 17.98
N ASN A 150 -10.70 -23.73 18.55
CA ASN A 150 -10.42 -23.70 19.97
C ASN A 150 -11.60 -23.18 20.79
N ALA A 151 -12.28 -22.15 20.31
CA ALA A 151 -13.49 -21.65 20.95
C ALA A 151 -14.60 -22.69 21.00
N ALA A 152 -14.78 -23.49 19.94
CA ALA A 152 -15.77 -24.56 19.90
C ALA A 152 -15.45 -25.74 20.86
N LYS A 153 -14.17 -25.97 21.17
CA LYS A 153 -13.72 -27.00 22.09
C LYS A 153 -13.79 -26.57 23.54
N GLU A 154 -13.87 -25.29 23.84
CA GLU A 154 -13.94 -24.78 25.19
C GLU A 154 -15.35 -25.00 25.73
N SER A 155 -15.47 -25.91 26.73
CA SER A 155 -16.77 -26.29 27.27
C SER A 155 -17.50 -25.11 27.90
N SER A 156 -18.81 -25.05 27.65
CA SER A 156 -19.72 -24.16 28.37
C SER A 156 -19.80 -24.65 29.84
N ARG A 157 -19.24 -23.88 30.75
CA ARG A 157 -19.55 -24.05 32.18
C ARG A 157 -20.73 -23.17 32.54
#